data_669c579081621e7a8a0b7d8b9bc157e0
#
_entry.id   669c579081621e7a8a0b7d8b9bc157e0
#
_cell.length_a   1.000
_cell.length_b   1.000
_cell.length_c   1.000
_cell.angle_alpha   90.00
_cell.angle_beta   90.00
_cell.angle_gamma   90.00
#
_symmetry.space_group_name_H-M   'P 1'
#
loop_
_entity.id
_entity.type
_entity.pdbx_description
1 polymer ?
#
loop_
_entity_poly.entity_id
_entity_poly.type
_entity_poly.pdbx_seq_one_letter_code
_entity_poly.pdbx_strand_id
1 'polypeptide(L)'
;MSNDLDERKRQILWAVVDDYIASAEPVGSRTLAQKYNLGISPATIRNEMADLEMLGYLEHPHTSAGRVPSSKGYRFYVDGLQPIAPVTDAEKAKIHDWYKGRVRRLDEVFQETARLIADVTHNVSLVLAPQAAQSTFRMLQFLPLDLGHAIAVLMTDAGFVENRIVEIPDGATFADFQRMAGAVNQTLSGKALCAVTKQDLRRIRDAIGDESIFVAAVEVMHRALEGREDGRLYLGGTAQLLSNPEFQDLDRVRAMLLVLEREDLVKDILHTHAGEGLTVTIGRENESSTFWDSSFITATYHVDGKLLGTIAVLGPTRMEYAKAMRILDYVNTNLTEMIYQLKW
;
A
#
# COMPACT_ATOMS: atom_id res chain seq x y z
N MET A 1 11.26 5.17 23.94
CA MET A 1 12.61 4.71 23.57
C MET A 1 13.20 4.05 24.81
N SER A 2 13.41 2.73 24.81
CA SER A 2 14.00 2.05 25.96
C SER A 2 15.46 2.48 26.12
N ASN A 3 15.76 3.02 27.28
CA ASN A 3 17.07 3.60 27.63
C ASN A 3 18.09 2.51 28.06
N ASP A 4 17.90 1.25 27.60
CA ASP A 4 18.64 0.08 28.09
C ASP A 4 20.02 -0.11 27.45
N LEU A 5 20.33 0.60 26.35
CA LEU A 5 21.61 0.47 25.67
C LEU A 5 22.47 1.72 25.84
N ASP A 6 23.71 1.52 26.28
CA ASP A 6 24.74 2.59 26.23
C ASP A 6 25.14 2.90 24.78
N GLU A 7 25.81 4.02 24.55
CA GLU A 7 26.20 4.49 23.23
C GLU A 7 27.04 3.47 22.46
N ARG A 8 27.90 2.74 23.12
CA ARG A 8 28.76 1.73 22.50
C ARG A 8 27.94 0.55 21.99
N LYS A 9 27.00 0.03 22.79
CA LYS A 9 26.10 -1.05 22.40
C LYS A 9 25.21 -0.62 21.23
N ARG A 10 24.74 0.64 21.23
CA ARG A 10 23.95 1.19 20.10
C ARG A 10 24.75 1.20 18.81
N GLN A 11 25.99 1.69 18.82
CA GLN A 11 26.86 1.74 17.65
C GLN A 11 27.18 0.33 17.12
N ILE A 12 27.45 -0.62 18.01
CA ILE A 12 27.72 -2.01 17.62
C ILE A 12 26.48 -2.67 17.05
N LEU A 13 25.32 -2.51 17.69
CA LEU A 13 24.05 -3.07 17.19
C LEU A 13 23.71 -2.50 15.81
N TRP A 14 23.84 -1.16 15.64
CA TRP A 14 23.67 -0.52 14.34
C TRP A 14 24.58 -1.13 13.28
N ALA A 15 25.87 -1.26 13.56
CA ALA A 15 26.83 -1.83 12.64
C ALA A 15 26.56 -3.30 12.31
N VAL A 16 26.09 -4.09 13.27
CA VAL A 16 25.68 -5.49 13.04
C VAL A 16 24.48 -5.55 12.10
N VAL A 17 23.45 -4.73 12.34
CA VAL A 17 22.25 -4.73 11.49
C VAL A 17 22.56 -4.28 10.08
N ASP A 18 23.32 -3.19 9.94
CA ASP A 18 23.75 -2.64 8.66
C ASP A 18 24.57 -3.63 7.84
N ASP A 19 25.58 -4.25 8.47
CA ASP A 19 26.42 -5.26 7.81
C ASP A 19 25.64 -6.52 7.41
N TYR A 20 24.73 -6.97 8.26
CA TYR A 20 23.87 -8.13 7.99
C TYR A 20 22.89 -7.87 6.86
N ILE A 21 22.28 -6.67 6.80
CA ILE A 21 21.41 -6.28 5.69
C ILE A 21 22.17 -6.35 4.36
N ALA A 22 23.42 -5.87 4.34
CA ALA A 22 24.23 -5.83 3.13
C ALA A 22 24.77 -7.19 2.69
N SER A 23 25.21 -8.04 3.65
CA SER A 23 25.96 -9.27 3.36
C SER A 23 25.13 -10.55 3.36
N ALA A 24 24.02 -10.60 4.09
CA ALA A 24 23.26 -11.81 4.43
C ALA A 24 24.07 -12.86 5.23
N GLU A 25 25.25 -12.51 5.71
CA GLU A 25 26.12 -13.42 6.46
C GLU A 25 26.15 -13.05 7.93
N PRO A 26 26.15 -14.04 8.86
CA PRO A 26 26.30 -13.75 10.27
C PRO A 26 27.53 -12.93 10.58
N VAL A 27 27.34 -11.83 11.30
CA VAL A 27 28.35 -10.79 11.49
C VAL A 27 29.32 -11.15 12.60
N GLY A 28 30.63 -11.14 12.28
CA GLY A 28 31.69 -11.40 13.23
C GLY A 28 32.34 -10.13 13.80
N SER A 29 32.82 -10.16 15.03
CA SER A 29 33.49 -9.02 15.69
C SER A 29 34.73 -8.51 14.95
N ARG A 30 35.45 -9.38 14.21
CA ARG A 30 36.59 -8.98 13.39
C ARG A 30 36.14 -8.19 12.17
N THR A 31 35.06 -8.61 11.52
CA THR A 31 34.46 -7.90 10.38
C THR A 31 34.04 -6.49 10.77
N LEU A 32 33.37 -6.35 11.92
CA LEU A 32 32.97 -5.04 12.44
C LEU A 32 34.15 -4.12 12.73
N ALA A 33 35.19 -4.65 13.35
CA ALA A 33 36.39 -3.88 13.66
C ALA A 33 37.14 -3.38 12.40
N GLN A 34 37.01 -4.11 11.28
CA GLN A 34 37.66 -3.75 10.01
C GLN A 34 36.82 -2.79 9.16
N LYS A 35 35.51 -3.00 9.10
CA LYS A 35 34.60 -2.21 8.25
C LYS A 35 34.15 -0.90 8.90
N TYR A 36 33.91 -0.92 10.21
CA TYR A 36 33.35 0.19 10.97
C TYR A 36 34.41 0.76 11.92
N ASN A 37 34.63 2.06 11.87
CA ASN A 37 35.61 2.73 12.74
C ASN A 37 35.06 2.89 14.17
N LEU A 38 34.90 1.79 14.90
CA LEU A 38 34.32 1.78 16.25
C LEU A 38 35.31 2.16 17.35
N GLY A 39 36.61 2.27 17.02
CA GLY A 39 37.65 2.66 17.98
C GLY A 39 37.92 1.67 19.11
N ILE A 40 37.44 0.42 19.00
CA ILE A 40 37.54 -0.63 20.02
C ILE A 40 38.05 -1.94 19.46
N SER A 41 38.62 -2.81 20.34
CA SER A 41 39.19 -4.09 19.92
C SER A 41 38.10 -5.10 19.49
N PRO A 42 38.45 -6.06 18.58
CA PRO A 42 37.54 -7.18 18.26
C PRO A 42 37.08 -7.99 19.46
N ALA A 43 37.91 -8.10 20.52
CA ALA A 43 37.58 -8.79 21.76
C ALA A 43 36.47 -8.01 22.52
N THR A 44 36.60 -6.69 22.60
CA THR A 44 35.59 -5.83 23.23
C THR A 44 34.27 -5.90 22.43
N ILE A 45 34.32 -5.82 21.11
CA ILE A 45 33.11 -5.94 20.24
C ILE A 45 32.43 -7.28 20.50
N ARG A 46 33.18 -8.38 20.61
CA ARG A 46 32.63 -9.71 20.87
C ARG A 46 31.89 -9.78 22.20
N ASN A 47 32.40 -9.15 23.24
CA ASN A 47 31.75 -9.10 24.55
C ASN A 47 30.47 -8.30 24.51
N GLU A 48 30.49 -7.12 23.87
CA GLU A 48 29.29 -6.31 23.70
C GLU A 48 28.20 -7.00 22.83
N MET A 49 28.61 -7.78 21.81
CA MET A 49 27.69 -8.59 21.02
C MET A 49 27.06 -9.72 21.86
N ALA A 50 27.81 -10.32 22.81
CA ALA A 50 27.27 -11.31 23.74
C ALA A 50 26.24 -10.66 24.70
N ASP A 51 26.52 -9.47 25.19
CA ASP A 51 25.56 -8.72 26.02
C ASP A 51 24.29 -8.39 25.22
N LEU A 52 24.42 -7.94 23.97
CA LEU A 52 23.30 -7.64 23.07
C LEU A 52 22.46 -8.90 22.77
N GLU A 53 23.10 -10.07 22.69
CA GLU A 53 22.41 -11.35 22.58
C GLU A 53 21.62 -11.68 23.86
N MET A 54 22.22 -11.52 25.06
CA MET A 54 21.50 -11.69 26.31
C MET A 54 20.32 -10.72 26.47
N LEU A 55 20.44 -9.51 25.93
CA LEU A 55 19.38 -8.51 25.94
C LEU A 55 18.32 -8.75 24.83
N GLY A 56 18.51 -9.78 23.99
CA GLY A 56 17.58 -10.19 22.95
C GLY A 56 17.58 -9.33 21.68
N TYR A 57 18.61 -8.49 21.48
CA TYR A 57 18.77 -7.69 20.23
C TYR A 57 19.47 -8.47 19.13
N LEU A 58 20.32 -9.44 19.48
CA LEU A 58 21.01 -10.32 18.56
C LEU A 58 20.67 -11.78 18.85
N GLU A 59 20.86 -12.62 17.85
CA GLU A 59 20.69 -14.07 17.92
C GLU A 59 21.94 -14.78 17.42
N HIS A 60 22.17 -15.98 17.93
CA HIS A 60 23.27 -16.85 17.49
C HIS A 60 22.72 -17.93 16.56
N PRO A 61 22.99 -17.87 15.24
CA PRO A 61 22.61 -18.96 14.36
C PRO A 61 23.42 -20.22 14.68
N HIS A 62 22.77 -21.39 14.69
CA HIS A 62 23.32 -22.67 15.13
C HIS A 62 24.59 -23.13 14.36
N THR A 63 24.92 -22.53 13.24
CA THR A 63 25.97 -22.99 12.32
C THR A 63 27.16 -22.06 12.16
N SER A 64 27.20 -20.90 12.86
CA SER A 64 28.27 -19.92 12.67
C SER A 64 28.77 -19.27 13.97
N ALA A 65 29.97 -18.72 13.94
CA ALA A 65 30.55 -17.93 15.03
C ALA A 65 30.06 -16.47 15.10
N GLY A 66 29.25 -16.04 14.11
CA GLY A 66 28.70 -14.69 14.00
C GLY A 66 27.40 -14.50 14.77
N ARG A 67 26.85 -13.28 14.68
CA ARG A 67 25.53 -12.91 15.21
C ARG A 67 24.66 -12.37 14.11
N VAL A 68 23.35 -12.54 14.24
CA VAL A 68 22.31 -11.97 13.36
C VAL A 68 21.37 -11.11 14.18
N PRO A 69 20.75 -10.08 13.61
CA PRO A 69 19.74 -9.29 14.30
C PRO A 69 18.48 -10.11 14.61
N SER A 70 17.92 -9.93 15.80
CA SER A 70 16.54 -10.34 16.11
C SER A 70 15.53 -9.31 15.60
N SER A 71 14.22 -9.60 15.67
CA SER A 71 13.18 -8.61 15.40
C SER A 71 13.34 -7.35 16.27
N LYS A 72 13.74 -7.49 17.53
CA LYS A 72 14.06 -6.38 18.44
C LYS A 72 15.26 -5.56 17.97
N GLY A 73 16.28 -6.23 17.41
CA GLY A 73 17.45 -5.57 16.82
C GLY A 73 17.09 -4.75 15.60
N TYR A 74 16.30 -5.32 14.69
CA TYR A 74 15.78 -4.57 13.53
C TYR A 74 14.89 -3.41 13.93
N ARG A 75 14.02 -3.56 14.93
CA ARG A 75 13.19 -2.48 15.47
C ARG A 75 14.05 -1.32 15.95
N PHE A 76 15.08 -1.59 16.73
CA PHE A 76 16.02 -0.56 17.18
C PHE A 76 16.68 0.18 16.01
N TYR A 77 17.11 -0.55 14.99
CA TYR A 77 17.72 0.02 13.79
C TYR A 77 16.74 0.93 13.04
N VAL A 78 15.53 0.44 12.78
CA VAL A 78 14.48 1.17 12.05
C VAL A 78 14.06 2.45 12.78
N ASP A 79 13.91 2.39 14.10
CA ASP A 79 13.56 3.57 14.91
C ASP A 79 14.68 4.63 14.84
N GLY A 80 15.93 4.20 14.70
CA GLY A 80 17.08 5.08 14.52
C GLY A 80 17.24 5.68 13.13
N LEU A 81 16.48 5.22 12.13
CA LEU A 81 16.46 5.80 10.78
C LEU A 81 15.65 7.11 10.67
N GLN A 82 14.97 7.52 11.73
CA GLN A 82 14.25 8.79 11.77
C GLN A 82 15.19 9.95 12.12
N PRO A 83 15.16 11.12 11.44
CA PRO A 83 14.32 11.43 10.26
C PRO A 83 14.77 10.69 9.00
N ILE A 84 13.79 10.42 8.11
CA ILE A 84 14.06 9.69 6.86
C ILE A 84 14.97 10.53 5.95
N ALA A 85 16.02 9.90 5.45
CA ALA A 85 16.93 10.55 4.49
C ALA A 85 16.20 10.90 3.17
N PRO A 86 16.49 12.03 2.54
CA PRO A 86 15.85 12.41 1.28
C PRO A 86 16.25 11.43 0.14
N VAL A 87 15.35 11.30 -0.83
CA VAL A 87 15.57 10.52 -2.06
C VAL A 87 16.68 11.18 -2.87
N THR A 88 17.58 10.38 -3.41
CA THR A 88 18.67 10.85 -4.28
C THR A 88 18.14 11.39 -5.61
N ASP A 89 18.89 12.26 -6.27
CA ASP A 89 18.47 12.83 -7.56
C ASP A 89 18.34 11.76 -8.65
N ALA A 90 19.14 10.70 -8.60
CA ALA A 90 19.03 9.55 -9.49
C ALA A 90 17.72 8.77 -9.28
N GLU A 91 17.34 8.55 -8.02
CA GLU A 91 16.07 7.91 -7.67
C GLU A 91 14.87 8.79 -8.09
N LYS A 92 14.94 10.11 -7.86
CA LYS A 92 13.90 11.05 -8.32
C LYS A 92 13.72 11.00 -9.83
N ALA A 93 14.82 11.05 -10.57
CA ALA A 93 14.80 10.97 -12.03
C ALA A 93 14.16 9.67 -12.51
N LYS A 94 14.53 8.53 -11.91
CA LYS A 94 13.96 7.21 -12.23
C LYS A 94 12.44 7.19 -11.96
N ILE A 95 12.00 7.70 -10.82
CA ILE A 95 10.59 7.77 -10.44
C ILE A 95 9.81 8.67 -11.40
N HIS A 96 10.34 9.86 -11.71
CA HIS A 96 9.68 10.80 -12.62
C HIS A 96 9.57 10.24 -14.05
N ASP A 97 10.65 9.64 -14.57
CA ASP A 97 10.67 9.05 -15.92
C ASP A 97 9.76 7.82 -16.03
N TRP A 98 9.52 7.11 -14.90
CA TRP A 98 8.61 5.96 -14.89
C TRP A 98 7.20 6.34 -15.29
N TYR A 99 6.67 7.43 -14.76
CA TYR A 99 5.30 7.88 -15.05
C TYR A 99 5.14 8.53 -16.42
N LYS A 100 6.21 9.01 -17.06
CA LYS A 100 6.13 9.68 -18.36
C LYS A 100 5.50 8.77 -19.43
N GLY A 101 4.37 9.22 -19.97
CA GLY A 101 3.66 8.54 -21.05
C GLY A 101 2.95 7.24 -20.70
N ARG A 102 3.04 6.79 -19.43
CA ARG A 102 2.41 5.54 -18.96
C ARG A 102 1.07 5.76 -18.29
N VAL A 103 0.79 7.00 -17.88
CA VAL A 103 -0.37 7.32 -17.07
C VAL A 103 -1.29 8.28 -17.80
N ARG A 104 -2.54 7.85 -18.03
CA ARG A 104 -3.63 8.65 -18.59
C ARG A 104 -4.91 8.54 -17.77
N ARG A 105 -5.01 7.52 -16.92
CA ARG A 105 -6.16 7.20 -16.08
C ARG A 105 -5.70 6.94 -14.66
N LEU A 106 -6.56 7.20 -13.70
CA LEU A 106 -6.25 7.01 -12.27
C LEU A 106 -5.89 5.56 -11.91
N ASP A 107 -6.57 4.57 -12.50
CA ASP A 107 -6.24 3.16 -12.31
C ASP A 107 -4.81 2.82 -12.76
N GLU A 108 -4.35 3.46 -13.85
CA GLU A 108 -2.98 3.29 -14.35
C GLU A 108 -1.96 3.89 -13.37
N VAL A 109 -2.30 5.01 -12.69
CA VAL A 109 -1.44 5.60 -11.65
C VAL A 109 -1.16 4.59 -10.55
N PHE A 110 -2.20 3.98 -9.99
CA PHE A 110 -2.04 3.02 -8.90
C PHE A 110 -1.28 1.77 -9.34
N GLN A 111 -1.61 1.22 -10.50
CA GLN A 111 -0.92 0.05 -11.03
C GLN A 111 0.56 0.33 -11.32
N GLU A 112 0.88 1.47 -11.94
CA GLU A 112 2.26 1.85 -12.25
C GLU A 112 3.02 2.25 -10.96
N THR A 113 2.35 2.82 -9.97
CA THR A 113 2.93 3.07 -8.64
C THR A 113 3.34 1.76 -7.95
N ALA A 114 2.47 0.75 -7.96
CA ALA A 114 2.81 -0.55 -7.41
C ALA A 114 4.02 -1.18 -8.11
N ARG A 115 4.06 -1.14 -9.45
CA ARG A 115 5.20 -1.65 -10.22
C ARG A 115 6.49 -0.88 -9.95
N LEU A 116 6.43 0.44 -9.90
CA LEU A 116 7.57 1.30 -9.61
C LEU A 116 8.20 1.00 -8.26
N ILE A 117 7.36 0.97 -7.20
CA ILE A 117 7.85 0.68 -5.84
C ILE A 117 8.54 -0.68 -5.83
N ALA A 118 7.92 -1.70 -6.44
CA ALA A 118 8.50 -3.04 -6.49
C ALA A 118 9.84 -3.08 -7.26
N ASP A 119 9.93 -2.37 -8.39
CA ASP A 119 11.16 -2.31 -9.20
C ASP A 119 12.32 -1.61 -8.49
N VAL A 120 12.02 -0.54 -7.74
CA VAL A 120 13.07 0.24 -7.06
C VAL A 120 13.49 -0.42 -5.74
N THR A 121 12.54 -1.01 -5.00
CA THR A 121 12.82 -1.62 -3.70
C THR A 121 13.19 -3.11 -3.78
N HIS A 122 12.96 -3.76 -4.93
CA HIS A 122 13.10 -5.20 -5.13
C HIS A 122 12.29 -6.05 -4.13
N ASN A 123 11.13 -5.55 -3.74
CA ASN A 123 10.19 -6.19 -2.83
C ASN A 123 8.78 -6.18 -3.43
N VAL A 124 7.86 -6.93 -2.82
CA VAL A 124 6.45 -6.83 -3.18
C VAL A 124 5.91 -5.47 -2.75
N SER A 125 5.11 -4.86 -3.59
CA SER A 125 4.43 -3.63 -3.26
C SER A 125 2.92 -3.79 -3.35
N LEU A 126 2.23 -3.07 -2.50
CA LEU A 126 0.79 -3.06 -2.35
C LEU A 126 0.32 -1.61 -2.42
N VAL A 127 -0.67 -1.34 -3.25
CA VAL A 127 -1.31 -0.02 -3.31
C VAL A 127 -2.81 -0.21 -3.17
N LEU A 128 -3.35 0.26 -2.07
CA LEU A 128 -4.78 0.29 -1.84
C LEU A 128 -5.33 1.63 -2.32
N ALA A 129 -6.10 1.59 -3.42
CA ALA A 129 -6.74 2.78 -3.97
C ALA A 129 -7.86 3.28 -3.06
N PRO A 130 -8.29 4.55 -3.22
CA PRO A 130 -9.39 5.10 -2.44
C PRO A 130 -10.65 4.26 -2.54
N GLN A 131 -11.40 4.22 -1.43
CA GLN A 131 -12.73 3.61 -1.41
C GLN A 131 -13.68 4.42 -2.29
N ALA A 132 -14.31 3.78 -3.25
CA ALA A 132 -15.30 4.45 -4.10
C ALA A 132 -16.47 5.01 -3.29
N ALA A 133 -16.86 4.32 -2.20
CA ALA A 133 -17.93 4.75 -1.31
C ALA A 133 -17.65 6.10 -0.63
N GLN A 134 -16.38 6.42 -0.32
CA GLN A 134 -15.98 7.70 0.28
C GLN A 134 -15.82 8.82 -0.76
N SER A 135 -15.80 8.46 -2.04
CA SER A 135 -15.70 9.44 -3.12
C SER A 135 -17.01 10.24 -3.27
N THR A 136 -16.87 11.49 -3.70
CA THR A 136 -18.02 12.35 -3.94
C THR A 136 -18.59 12.06 -5.34
N PHE A 137 -19.88 11.81 -5.41
CA PHE A 137 -20.59 11.65 -6.68
C PHE A 137 -20.49 12.93 -7.51
N ARG A 138 -20.05 12.80 -8.76
CA ARG A 138 -19.94 13.91 -9.70
C ARG A 138 -21.03 13.86 -10.76
N MET A 139 -21.17 12.71 -11.45
CA MET A 139 -22.08 12.60 -12.57
C MET A 139 -22.42 11.12 -12.89
N LEU A 140 -23.64 10.87 -13.27
CA LEU A 140 -24.10 9.67 -13.97
C LEU A 140 -24.54 10.05 -15.37
N GLN A 141 -24.13 9.28 -16.38
CA GLN A 141 -24.52 9.45 -17.76
C GLN A 141 -24.84 8.11 -18.41
N PHE A 142 -25.80 8.07 -19.31
CA PHE A 142 -26.07 6.91 -20.12
C PHE A 142 -25.72 7.20 -21.58
N LEU A 143 -25.12 6.23 -22.25
CA LEU A 143 -24.80 6.23 -23.65
C LEU A 143 -25.55 5.08 -24.33
N PRO A 144 -26.24 5.29 -25.45
CA PRO A 144 -26.94 4.21 -26.15
C PRO A 144 -25.90 3.23 -26.70
N LEU A 145 -26.14 1.92 -26.52
CA LEU A 145 -25.32 0.87 -27.09
C LEU A 145 -26.05 0.17 -28.24
N ASP A 146 -27.25 -0.31 -27.97
CA ASP A 146 -28.18 -0.91 -28.96
C ASP A 146 -29.65 -0.70 -28.52
N LEU A 147 -30.59 -1.42 -29.15
CA LEU A 147 -32.03 -1.25 -28.87
C LEU A 147 -32.46 -1.69 -27.47
N GLY A 148 -31.70 -2.59 -26.83
CA GLY A 148 -32.00 -3.14 -25.51
C GLY A 148 -30.98 -2.82 -24.44
N HIS A 149 -29.88 -2.10 -24.78
CA HIS A 149 -28.79 -1.85 -23.85
C HIS A 149 -28.29 -0.41 -23.90
N ALA A 150 -27.84 0.06 -22.74
CA ALA A 150 -27.13 1.33 -22.59
C ALA A 150 -25.85 1.11 -21.79
N ILE A 151 -24.88 2.00 -21.98
CA ILE A 151 -23.69 2.06 -21.12
C ILE A 151 -23.96 3.13 -20.07
N ALA A 152 -24.03 2.72 -18.80
CA ALA A 152 -24.02 3.62 -17.67
C ALA A 152 -22.59 4.02 -17.35
N VAL A 153 -22.31 5.33 -17.25
CA VAL A 153 -21.02 5.90 -16.87
C VAL A 153 -21.21 6.71 -15.60
N LEU A 154 -20.64 6.22 -14.49
CA LEU A 154 -20.64 6.91 -13.22
C LEU A 154 -19.27 7.53 -12.99
N MET A 155 -19.22 8.81 -12.64
CA MET A 155 -18.00 9.56 -12.33
C MET A 155 -18.01 10.08 -10.90
N THR A 156 -16.85 10.06 -10.26
CA THR A 156 -16.63 10.64 -8.92
C THR A 156 -15.58 11.75 -8.97
N ASP A 157 -15.50 12.54 -7.89
CA ASP A 157 -14.49 13.59 -7.72
C ASP A 157 -13.06 13.05 -7.61
N ALA A 158 -12.91 11.82 -7.13
CA ALA A 158 -11.62 11.13 -7.08
C ALA A 158 -11.12 10.67 -8.46
N GLY A 159 -11.86 11.00 -9.56
CA GLY A 159 -11.49 10.63 -10.92
C GLY A 159 -11.82 9.17 -11.28
N PHE A 160 -12.53 8.44 -10.43
CA PHE A 160 -13.05 7.13 -10.79
C PHE A 160 -14.13 7.29 -11.86
N VAL A 161 -13.96 6.54 -12.93
CA VAL A 161 -14.95 6.40 -13.99
C VAL A 161 -15.33 4.92 -14.06
N GLU A 162 -16.57 4.63 -13.68
CA GLU A 162 -17.13 3.29 -13.80
C GLU A 162 -18.04 3.24 -15.00
N ASN A 163 -17.91 2.21 -15.82
CA ASN A 163 -18.80 1.97 -16.93
C ASN A 163 -19.41 0.57 -16.82
N ARG A 164 -20.72 0.49 -17.09
CA ARG A 164 -21.47 -0.77 -17.05
C ARG A 164 -22.47 -0.81 -18.18
N ILE A 165 -22.61 -1.99 -18.79
CA ILE A 165 -23.71 -2.24 -19.70
C ILE A 165 -24.94 -2.58 -18.84
N VAL A 166 -26.04 -1.89 -19.12
CA VAL A 166 -27.32 -2.05 -18.44
C VAL A 166 -28.39 -2.35 -19.48
N GLU A 167 -29.30 -3.25 -19.12
CA GLU A 167 -30.46 -3.55 -19.97
C GLU A 167 -31.49 -2.44 -19.84
N ILE A 168 -32.11 -2.08 -20.95
CA ILE A 168 -33.24 -1.17 -21.00
C ILE A 168 -34.50 -2.02 -20.79
N PRO A 169 -35.27 -1.86 -19.69
CA PRO A 169 -36.48 -2.64 -19.44
C PRO A 169 -37.51 -2.46 -20.57
N ASP A 170 -38.32 -3.49 -20.79
CA ASP A 170 -39.41 -3.45 -21.76
C ASP A 170 -40.33 -2.26 -21.51
N GLY A 171 -40.57 -1.46 -22.53
CA GLY A 171 -41.38 -0.28 -22.43
C GLY A 171 -40.67 1.00 -21.99
N ALA A 172 -39.42 0.91 -21.52
CA ALA A 172 -38.61 2.08 -21.24
C ALA A 172 -37.86 2.53 -22.50
N THR A 173 -37.62 3.84 -22.59
CA THR A 173 -36.87 4.45 -23.69
C THR A 173 -35.52 5.00 -23.20
N PHE A 174 -34.61 5.23 -24.12
CA PHE A 174 -33.35 5.91 -23.79
C PHE A 174 -33.55 7.30 -23.16
N ALA A 175 -34.64 8.02 -23.56
CA ALA A 175 -35.01 9.30 -22.96
C ALA A 175 -35.36 9.18 -21.47
N ASP A 176 -35.92 8.03 -21.05
CA ASP A 176 -36.23 7.77 -19.67
C ASP A 176 -34.95 7.60 -18.86
N PHE A 177 -33.92 6.93 -19.39
CA PHE A 177 -32.60 6.81 -18.79
C PHE A 177 -31.89 8.17 -18.67
N GLN A 178 -32.07 9.06 -19.66
CA GLN A 178 -31.53 10.43 -19.57
C GLN A 178 -32.22 11.22 -18.47
N ARG A 179 -33.56 11.12 -18.34
CA ARG A 179 -34.28 11.74 -17.21
C ARG A 179 -33.85 11.21 -15.87
N MET A 180 -33.66 9.90 -15.77
CA MET A 180 -33.12 9.23 -14.58
C MET A 180 -31.75 9.79 -14.21
N ALA A 181 -30.82 9.87 -15.17
CA ALA A 181 -29.49 10.45 -14.95
C ALA A 181 -29.59 11.91 -14.45
N GLY A 182 -30.50 12.70 -15.04
CA GLY A 182 -30.78 14.07 -14.60
C GLY A 182 -31.24 14.15 -13.14
N ALA A 183 -32.19 13.30 -12.72
CA ALA A 183 -32.69 13.24 -11.36
C ALA A 183 -31.61 12.83 -10.35
N VAL A 184 -30.79 11.81 -10.70
CA VAL A 184 -29.67 11.35 -9.88
C VAL A 184 -28.63 12.48 -9.76
N ASN A 185 -28.22 13.08 -10.86
CA ASN A 185 -27.23 14.16 -10.89
C ASN A 185 -27.67 15.38 -10.06
N GLN A 186 -28.93 15.78 -10.18
CA GLN A 186 -29.47 16.90 -9.42
C GLN A 186 -29.50 16.63 -7.91
N THR A 187 -29.72 15.36 -7.52
CA THR A 187 -29.87 14.98 -6.11
C THR A 187 -28.53 14.67 -5.44
N LEU A 188 -27.60 14.03 -6.15
CA LEU A 188 -26.39 13.46 -5.57
C LEU A 188 -25.11 14.25 -5.89
N SER A 189 -25.11 15.16 -6.87
CA SER A 189 -23.88 15.92 -7.21
C SER A 189 -23.31 16.62 -5.98
N GLY A 190 -22.00 16.40 -5.73
CA GLY A 190 -21.31 16.94 -4.57
C GLY A 190 -21.53 16.19 -3.25
N LYS A 191 -22.27 15.07 -3.25
CA LYS A 191 -22.46 14.23 -2.06
C LYS A 191 -21.48 13.04 -2.07
N ALA A 192 -20.92 12.69 -0.92
CA ALA A 192 -20.21 11.44 -0.78
C ALA A 192 -21.18 10.25 -0.98
N LEU A 193 -20.75 9.23 -1.73
CA LEU A 193 -21.61 8.09 -2.04
C LEU A 193 -22.06 7.34 -0.78
N CYS A 194 -21.21 7.24 0.26
CA CYS A 194 -21.57 6.67 1.56
C CYS A 194 -22.57 7.54 2.35
N ALA A 195 -22.75 8.82 1.99
CA ALA A 195 -23.68 9.73 2.66
C ALA A 195 -25.03 9.83 1.95
N VAL A 196 -25.30 8.98 0.96
CA VAL A 196 -26.61 8.91 0.28
C VAL A 196 -27.65 8.37 1.25
N THR A 197 -28.72 9.14 1.47
CA THR A 197 -29.76 8.83 2.45
C THR A 197 -30.99 8.23 1.77
N LYS A 198 -31.85 7.59 2.60
CA LYS A 198 -33.19 7.14 2.15
C LYS A 198 -34.04 8.31 1.62
N GLN A 199 -33.81 9.52 2.10
CA GLN A 199 -34.51 10.71 1.63
C GLN A 199 -34.05 11.11 0.22
N ASP A 200 -32.75 10.97 -0.07
CA ASP A 200 -32.23 11.23 -1.42
C ASP A 200 -32.80 10.22 -2.42
N LEU A 201 -32.83 8.95 -2.06
CA LEU A 201 -33.44 7.91 -2.91
C LEU A 201 -34.93 8.17 -3.16
N ARG A 202 -35.69 8.65 -2.14
CA ARG A 202 -37.09 9.06 -2.35
C ARG A 202 -37.21 10.22 -3.32
N ARG A 203 -36.37 11.25 -3.21
CA ARG A 203 -36.36 12.39 -4.14
C ARG A 203 -36.08 11.96 -5.57
N ILE A 204 -35.10 11.05 -5.76
CA ILE A 204 -34.80 10.48 -7.08
C ILE A 204 -35.99 9.72 -7.61
N ARG A 205 -36.61 8.86 -6.81
CA ARG A 205 -37.82 8.09 -7.19
C ARG A 205 -38.96 9.00 -7.59
N ASP A 206 -39.26 10.01 -6.78
CA ASP A 206 -40.37 10.95 -7.04
C ASP A 206 -40.10 11.77 -8.31
N ALA A 207 -38.84 12.10 -8.63
CA ALA A 207 -38.47 12.82 -9.85
C ALA A 207 -38.51 11.93 -11.11
N ILE A 208 -38.26 10.64 -10.98
CA ILE A 208 -38.32 9.67 -12.09
C ILE A 208 -39.79 9.33 -12.41
N GLY A 209 -40.62 9.12 -11.39
CA GLY A 209 -42.04 8.81 -11.52
C GLY A 209 -42.37 7.41 -12.03
N ASP A 210 -41.38 6.58 -12.35
CA ASP A 210 -41.52 5.20 -12.83
C ASP A 210 -40.66 4.28 -11.94
N GLU A 211 -41.31 3.27 -11.34
CA GLU A 211 -40.66 2.38 -10.38
C GLU A 211 -39.64 1.44 -11.03
N SER A 212 -39.90 0.99 -12.26
CA SER A 212 -39.00 0.07 -12.96
C SER A 212 -37.67 0.77 -13.31
N ILE A 213 -37.76 2.03 -13.75
CA ILE A 213 -36.62 2.88 -14.09
C ILE A 213 -35.85 3.26 -12.81
N PHE A 214 -36.58 3.53 -11.71
CA PHE A 214 -35.93 3.80 -10.40
C PHE A 214 -35.15 2.58 -9.88
N VAL A 215 -35.74 1.38 -9.96
CA VAL A 215 -35.03 0.13 -9.59
C VAL A 215 -33.77 -0.06 -10.42
N ALA A 216 -33.86 0.14 -11.74
CA ALA A 216 -32.70 0.10 -12.62
C ALA A 216 -31.62 1.12 -12.23
N ALA A 217 -32.01 2.37 -11.84
CA ALA A 217 -31.08 3.38 -11.37
C ALA A 217 -30.33 2.95 -10.09
N VAL A 218 -31.08 2.44 -9.11
CA VAL A 218 -30.49 1.95 -7.84
C VAL A 218 -29.57 0.78 -8.11
N GLU A 219 -29.97 -0.15 -8.96
CA GLU A 219 -29.13 -1.31 -9.31
C GLU A 219 -27.83 -0.90 -10.02
N VAL A 220 -27.90 0.06 -10.95
CA VAL A 220 -26.68 0.62 -11.59
C VAL A 220 -25.74 1.24 -10.56
N MET A 221 -26.29 2.06 -9.65
CA MET A 221 -25.46 2.68 -8.60
C MET A 221 -24.90 1.62 -7.63
N HIS A 222 -25.69 0.64 -7.23
CA HIS A 222 -25.25 -0.45 -6.35
C HIS A 222 -24.13 -1.26 -7.01
N ARG A 223 -24.35 -1.73 -8.23
CA ARG A 223 -23.36 -2.50 -8.99
C ARG A 223 -22.09 -1.71 -9.31
N ALA A 224 -22.18 -0.40 -9.53
CA ALA A 224 -21.01 0.46 -9.71
C ALA A 224 -20.16 0.58 -8.43
N LEU A 225 -20.77 0.36 -7.27
CA LEU A 225 -20.10 0.37 -5.96
C LEU A 225 -19.71 -1.02 -5.48
N GLU A 226 -20.34 -2.08 -6.01
CA GLU A 226 -20.01 -3.48 -5.67
C GLU A 226 -18.52 -3.78 -5.89
N GLY A 227 -17.88 -4.38 -4.89
CA GLY A 227 -16.46 -4.74 -4.92
C GLY A 227 -15.50 -3.56 -4.73
N ARG A 228 -16.01 -2.35 -4.43
CA ARG A 228 -15.20 -1.15 -4.18
C ARG A 228 -15.46 -0.51 -2.82
N GLU A 229 -16.26 -1.17 -1.97
CA GLU A 229 -16.53 -0.66 -0.61
C GLU A 229 -15.22 -0.52 0.18
N ASP A 230 -14.25 -1.42 -0.04
CA ASP A 230 -12.97 -1.46 0.66
C ASP A 230 -11.77 -0.96 -0.18
N GLY A 231 -12.01 -0.27 -1.30
CA GLY A 231 -10.96 0.13 -2.23
C GLY A 231 -10.46 -1.01 -3.14
N ARG A 232 -9.74 -0.67 -4.21
CA ARG A 232 -9.12 -1.64 -5.12
C ARG A 232 -7.66 -1.83 -4.76
N LEU A 233 -7.23 -3.09 -4.67
CA LEU A 233 -5.84 -3.46 -4.40
C LEU A 233 -5.08 -3.63 -5.72
N TYR A 234 -3.90 -2.99 -5.79
CA TYR A 234 -2.93 -3.17 -6.87
C TYR A 234 -1.67 -3.79 -6.29
N LEU A 235 -1.19 -4.85 -6.94
CA LEU A 235 -0.01 -5.60 -6.56
C LEU A 235 1.12 -5.37 -7.57
N GLY A 236 2.33 -5.18 -7.07
CA GLY A 236 3.55 -5.12 -7.86
C GLY A 236 4.61 -6.06 -7.31
N GLY A 237 5.41 -6.66 -8.19
CA GLY A 237 6.62 -7.39 -7.80
C GLY A 237 6.41 -8.71 -7.06
N THR A 238 5.31 -9.42 -7.23
CA THR A 238 5.09 -10.73 -6.58
C THR A 238 6.17 -11.75 -6.95
N ALA A 239 6.76 -11.66 -8.14
CA ALA A 239 7.90 -12.47 -8.55
C ALA A 239 9.18 -12.21 -7.71
N GLN A 240 9.29 -11.07 -7.02
CA GLN A 240 10.42 -10.76 -6.15
C GLN A 240 10.50 -11.73 -4.96
N LEU A 241 9.37 -12.29 -4.51
CA LEU A 241 9.36 -13.33 -3.47
C LEU A 241 10.17 -14.56 -3.90
N LEU A 242 10.08 -14.95 -5.17
CA LEU A 242 10.81 -16.10 -5.72
C LEU A 242 12.28 -15.80 -5.96
N SER A 243 12.63 -14.54 -6.18
CA SER A 243 14.00 -14.11 -6.49
C SER A 243 14.81 -13.76 -5.24
N ASN A 244 14.16 -13.60 -4.08
CA ASN A 244 14.83 -13.18 -2.86
C ASN A 244 15.41 -14.40 -2.12
N PRO A 245 16.74 -14.43 -1.85
CA PRO A 245 17.41 -15.54 -1.19
C PRO A 245 16.87 -15.85 0.22
N GLU A 246 16.22 -14.91 0.87
CA GLU A 246 15.62 -15.10 2.21
C GLU A 246 14.36 -15.97 2.17
N PHE A 247 13.68 -16.02 1.02
CA PHE A 247 12.48 -16.83 0.83
C PHE A 247 12.81 -18.18 0.16
N GLN A 248 13.74 -18.95 0.75
CA GLN A 248 14.13 -20.27 0.23
C GLN A 248 13.11 -21.37 0.54
N ASP A 249 12.25 -21.18 1.54
CA ASP A 249 11.19 -22.11 1.90
C ASP A 249 9.99 -21.94 0.95
N LEU A 250 9.88 -22.85 -0.02
CA LEU A 250 8.81 -22.82 -1.02
C LEU A 250 7.40 -22.94 -0.42
N ASP A 251 7.24 -23.63 0.69
CA ASP A 251 5.93 -23.75 1.35
C ASP A 251 5.51 -22.42 1.98
N ARG A 252 6.45 -21.67 2.55
CA ARG A 252 6.21 -20.32 3.06
C ARG A 252 5.90 -19.33 1.94
N VAL A 253 6.69 -19.34 0.87
CA VAL A 253 6.43 -18.49 -0.32
C VAL A 253 5.05 -18.78 -0.88
N ARG A 254 4.67 -20.04 -0.98
CA ARG A 254 3.35 -20.45 -1.42
C ARG A 254 2.24 -19.94 -0.50
N ALA A 255 2.43 -20.05 0.82
CA ALA A 255 1.46 -19.52 1.79
C ALA A 255 1.30 -18.00 1.65
N MET A 256 2.39 -17.25 1.48
CA MET A 256 2.35 -15.80 1.25
C MET A 256 1.62 -15.45 -0.05
N LEU A 257 1.91 -16.15 -1.15
CA LEU A 257 1.24 -15.93 -2.43
C LEU A 257 -0.26 -16.18 -2.31
N LEU A 258 -0.68 -17.27 -1.63
CA LEU A 258 -2.10 -17.57 -1.40
C LEU A 258 -2.81 -16.50 -0.57
N VAL A 259 -2.11 -15.86 0.37
CA VAL A 259 -2.68 -14.71 1.11
C VAL A 259 -2.75 -13.48 0.21
N LEU A 260 -1.72 -13.22 -0.61
CA LEU A 260 -1.70 -12.07 -1.54
C LEU A 260 -2.75 -12.19 -2.66
N GLU A 261 -3.19 -13.39 -3.01
CA GLU A 261 -4.31 -13.62 -3.94
C GLU A 261 -5.69 -13.30 -3.32
N ARG A 262 -5.76 -13.26 -2.00
CA ARG A 262 -6.99 -12.94 -1.27
C ARG A 262 -7.04 -11.45 -0.92
N GLU A 263 -7.68 -10.68 -1.78
CA GLU A 263 -7.78 -9.21 -1.62
C GLU A 263 -8.35 -8.79 -0.26
N ASP A 264 -9.36 -9.52 0.25
CA ASP A 264 -9.97 -9.30 1.56
C ASP A 264 -8.94 -9.33 2.69
N LEU A 265 -8.12 -10.39 2.74
CA LEU A 265 -7.08 -10.55 3.78
C LEU A 265 -5.98 -9.49 3.67
N VAL A 266 -5.58 -9.17 2.43
CA VAL A 266 -4.54 -8.15 2.22
C VAL A 266 -5.04 -6.77 2.62
N LYS A 267 -6.29 -6.43 2.35
CA LYS A 267 -6.91 -5.17 2.78
C LYS A 267 -6.96 -5.08 4.30
N ASP A 268 -7.38 -6.13 4.99
CA ASP A 268 -7.39 -6.20 6.45
C ASP A 268 -5.98 -5.98 7.03
N ILE A 269 -4.97 -6.62 6.44
CA ILE A 269 -3.57 -6.43 6.83
C ILE A 269 -3.15 -4.97 6.64
N LEU A 270 -3.44 -4.37 5.49
CA LEU A 270 -3.10 -2.98 5.22
C LEU A 270 -3.82 -2.02 6.17
N HIS A 271 -5.08 -2.27 6.51
CA HIS A 271 -5.82 -1.47 7.50
C HIS A 271 -5.24 -1.60 8.91
N THR A 272 -4.86 -2.81 9.33
CA THR A 272 -4.23 -3.05 10.63
C THR A 272 -2.87 -2.32 10.76
N HIS A 273 -2.10 -2.26 9.67
CA HIS A 273 -0.79 -1.63 9.65
C HIS A 273 -0.83 -0.14 9.26
N ALA A 274 -1.99 0.38 8.85
CA ALA A 274 -2.17 1.79 8.50
C ALA A 274 -2.10 2.65 9.78
N GLY A 275 -1.09 3.52 9.85
CA GLY A 275 -0.91 4.51 10.91
C GLY A 275 -0.83 5.93 10.35
N GLU A 276 -0.68 6.94 11.22
CA GLU A 276 -0.35 8.28 10.77
C GLU A 276 1.09 8.31 10.22
N GLY A 277 1.22 8.68 8.93
CA GLY A 277 2.51 8.75 8.24
C GLY A 277 3.06 7.39 7.81
N LEU A 278 4.37 7.20 7.97
CA LEU A 278 5.06 5.97 7.61
C LEU A 278 5.21 5.06 8.83
N THR A 279 4.75 3.83 8.71
CA THR A 279 4.80 2.80 9.75
C THR A 279 5.63 1.61 9.28
N VAL A 280 6.32 0.94 10.18
CA VAL A 280 7.09 -0.30 9.91
C VAL A 280 6.69 -1.36 10.91
N THR A 281 6.37 -2.55 10.43
CA THR A 281 6.07 -3.75 11.25
C THR A 281 7.04 -4.85 10.89
N ILE A 282 7.70 -5.45 11.88
CA ILE A 282 8.85 -6.34 11.67
C ILE A 282 8.59 -7.72 12.29
N GLY A 283 8.69 -8.76 11.47
CA GLY A 283 8.70 -10.13 11.96
C GLY A 283 7.47 -10.45 12.80
N ARG A 284 7.68 -10.81 14.06
CA ARG A 284 6.62 -11.20 15.01
C ARG A 284 5.73 -10.06 15.49
N GLU A 285 5.99 -8.82 15.08
CA GLU A 285 5.05 -7.73 15.27
C GLU A 285 3.83 -7.88 14.36
N ASN A 286 3.93 -8.70 13.29
CA ASN A 286 2.79 -9.05 12.46
C ASN A 286 1.88 -10.04 13.20
N GLU A 287 0.57 -9.79 13.17
CA GLU A 287 -0.43 -10.65 13.80
C GLU A 287 -0.46 -12.05 13.19
N SER A 288 -0.34 -12.15 11.87
CA SER A 288 -0.36 -13.43 11.15
C SER A 288 1.02 -14.09 11.12
N SER A 289 1.09 -15.35 11.57
CA SER A 289 2.31 -16.16 11.53
C SER A 289 2.89 -16.36 10.12
N THR A 290 2.08 -16.20 9.08
CA THR A 290 2.52 -16.26 7.69
C THR A 290 3.57 -15.20 7.37
N PHE A 291 3.56 -14.05 8.09
CA PHE A 291 4.46 -12.92 7.87
C PHE A 291 5.52 -12.72 8.97
N TRP A 292 5.75 -13.72 9.83
CA TRP A 292 6.76 -13.60 10.90
C TRP A 292 8.20 -13.49 10.38
N ASP A 293 8.48 -13.93 9.18
CA ASP A 293 9.79 -13.74 8.53
C ASP A 293 9.79 -12.56 7.55
N SER A 294 8.77 -11.72 7.62
CA SER A 294 8.56 -10.59 6.72
C SER A 294 8.38 -9.29 7.48
N SER A 295 8.59 -8.18 6.78
CA SER A 295 8.32 -6.84 7.28
C SER A 295 7.43 -6.09 6.32
N PHE A 296 6.52 -5.29 6.88
CA PHE A 296 5.73 -4.32 6.14
C PHE A 296 6.24 -2.91 6.43
N ILE A 297 6.35 -2.11 5.38
CA ILE A 297 6.50 -0.66 5.48
C ILE A 297 5.27 -0.07 4.83
N THR A 298 4.48 0.68 5.56
CA THR A 298 3.22 1.25 5.07
C THR A 298 3.25 2.77 5.17
N ALA A 299 2.63 3.43 4.21
CA ALA A 299 2.39 4.86 4.24
C ALA A 299 0.96 5.15 3.77
N THR A 300 0.27 6.03 4.49
CA THR A 300 -1.08 6.45 4.13
C THR A 300 -1.03 7.75 3.33
N TYR A 301 -1.82 7.84 2.26
CA TYR A 301 -1.92 9.06 1.47
C TYR A 301 -3.27 9.75 1.66
N HIS A 302 -3.20 11.09 1.69
CA HIS A 302 -4.34 11.95 1.96
C HIS A 302 -4.51 12.95 0.82
N VAL A 303 -5.75 13.28 0.49
CA VAL A 303 -6.09 14.40 -0.40
C VAL A 303 -7.16 15.24 0.30
N ASP A 304 -6.93 16.55 0.35
CA ASP A 304 -7.81 17.49 1.06
C ASP A 304 -8.06 17.11 2.54
N GLY A 305 -7.03 16.53 3.22
CA GLY A 305 -7.10 16.09 4.61
C GLY A 305 -7.89 14.79 4.85
N LYS A 306 -8.39 14.15 3.80
CA LYS A 306 -9.06 12.85 3.88
C LYS A 306 -8.10 11.73 3.55
N LEU A 307 -8.06 10.69 4.38
CA LEU A 307 -7.36 9.45 4.07
C LEU A 307 -7.99 8.83 2.82
N LEU A 308 -7.19 8.66 1.77
CA LEU A 308 -7.65 8.05 0.53
C LEU A 308 -7.24 6.59 0.40
N GLY A 309 -6.06 6.23 0.86
CA GLY A 309 -5.58 4.86 0.75
C GLY A 309 -4.22 4.64 1.40
N THR A 310 -3.67 3.47 1.17
CA THR A 310 -2.41 3.02 1.76
C THR A 310 -1.50 2.45 0.68
N ILE A 311 -0.24 2.79 0.72
CA ILE A 311 0.81 2.12 -0.04
C ILE A 311 1.69 1.33 0.91
N ALA A 312 2.16 0.16 0.48
CA ALA A 312 3.01 -0.66 1.31
C ALA A 312 4.10 -1.40 0.51
N VAL A 313 5.18 -1.71 1.21
CA VAL A 313 6.22 -2.63 0.77
C VAL A 313 6.22 -3.83 1.71
N LEU A 314 6.16 -5.02 1.15
CA LEU A 314 6.32 -6.30 1.84
C LEU A 314 7.63 -6.94 1.39
N GLY A 315 8.53 -7.14 2.32
CA GLY A 315 9.82 -7.80 2.10
C GLY A 315 10.21 -8.71 3.25
N PRO A 316 11.38 -9.37 3.18
CA PRO A 316 11.89 -10.16 4.29
C PRO A 316 12.25 -9.24 5.48
N THR A 317 12.37 -9.82 6.68
CA THR A 317 12.86 -9.07 7.86
C THR A 317 14.24 -8.46 7.61
N ARG A 318 15.05 -9.05 6.75
CA ARG A 318 16.31 -8.52 6.26
C ARG A 318 16.10 -7.75 4.96
N MET A 319 15.64 -6.52 5.03
CA MET A 319 15.45 -5.66 3.85
C MET A 319 16.20 -4.33 4.00
N GLU A 320 16.43 -3.62 2.91
CA GLU A 320 17.03 -2.28 2.90
C GLU A 320 16.03 -1.23 3.42
N TYR A 321 15.74 -1.22 4.74
CA TYR A 321 14.74 -0.36 5.36
C TYR A 321 14.91 1.11 4.99
N ALA A 322 16.14 1.64 5.11
CA ALA A 322 16.43 3.05 4.82
C ALA A 322 16.03 3.44 3.39
N LYS A 323 16.30 2.56 2.41
CA LYS A 323 15.93 2.77 1.01
C LYS A 323 14.42 2.63 0.81
N ALA A 324 13.82 1.57 1.34
CA ALA A 324 12.40 1.31 1.16
C ALA A 324 11.54 2.41 1.80
N MET A 325 11.90 2.88 3.02
CA MET A 325 11.22 3.96 3.71
C MET A 325 11.27 5.27 2.93
N ARG A 326 12.47 5.70 2.47
CA ARG A 326 12.58 6.97 1.71
C ARG A 326 11.87 6.93 0.37
N ILE A 327 11.92 5.78 -0.33
CA ILE A 327 11.21 5.61 -1.61
C ILE A 327 9.70 5.66 -1.39
N LEU A 328 9.21 4.96 -0.37
CA LEU A 328 7.79 4.92 -0.06
C LEU A 328 7.27 6.30 0.35
N ASP A 329 8.01 7.03 1.19
CA ASP A 329 7.67 8.39 1.61
C ASP A 329 7.61 9.36 0.42
N TYR A 330 8.62 9.31 -0.44
CA TYR A 330 8.66 10.15 -1.65
C TYR A 330 7.54 9.82 -2.63
N VAL A 331 7.30 8.53 -2.90
CA VAL A 331 6.23 8.10 -3.81
C VAL A 331 4.87 8.44 -3.22
N ASN A 332 4.68 8.33 -1.91
CA ASN A 332 3.46 8.72 -1.22
C ASN A 332 3.12 10.20 -1.45
N THR A 333 4.12 11.08 -1.31
CA THR A 333 3.96 12.53 -1.58
C THR A 333 3.61 12.80 -3.04
N ASN A 334 4.36 12.19 -3.98
CA ASN A 334 4.12 12.38 -5.41
C ASN A 334 2.78 11.79 -5.88
N LEU A 335 2.37 10.63 -5.34
CA LEU A 335 1.08 10.02 -5.64
C LEU A 335 -0.07 10.96 -5.27
N THR A 336 0.01 11.60 -4.11
CA THR A 336 -0.96 12.61 -3.66
C THR A 336 -1.05 13.77 -4.66
N GLU A 337 0.07 14.32 -5.10
CA GLU A 337 0.13 15.39 -6.10
C GLU A 337 -0.43 14.97 -7.46
N MET A 338 -0.10 13.75 -7.93
CA MET A 338 -0.59 13.22 -9.21
C MET A 338 -2.10 13.00 -9.19
N ILE A 339 -2.64 12.45 -8.11
CA ILE A 339 -4.10 12.29 -7.95
C ILE A 339 -4.77 13.66 -7.99
N TYR A 340 -4.16 14.65 -7.34
CA TYR A 340 -4.70 16.01 -7.34
C TYR A 340 -4.70 16.63 -8.75
N GLN A 341 -3.62 16.45 -9.53
CA GLN A 341 -3.53 16.97 -10.91
C GLN A 341 -4.50 16.28 -11.88
N LEU A 342 -4.79 14.99 -11.70
CA LEU A 342 -5.74 14.25 -12.53
C LEU A 342 -7.21 14.53 -12.18
N LYS A 343 -7.48 15.21 -11.06
CA LYS A 343 -8.82 15.67 -10.67
C LYS A 343 -9.32 16.83 -11.53
N TRP A 344 -8.45 17.54 -12.24
CA TRP A 344 -8.72 18.71 -13.07
C TRP A 344 -8.46 18.45 -14.54
#